data_d287bb770b8d4e89fa2dacba396ba806
#
_entry.id   d287bb770b8d4e89fa2dacba396ba806
#
_cell.length_a   1.000
_cell.length_b   1.000
_cell.length_c   1.000
_cell.angle_alpha   90.00
_cell.angle_beta   90.00
_cell.angle_gamma   90.00
#
_symmetry.space_group_name_H-M   'P 1'
#
loop_
_entity.id
_entity.type
_entity.pdbx_description
1 polymer ?
#
loop_
_entity_poly.entity_id
_entity_poly.type
_entity_poly.pdbx_seq_one_letter_code
_entity_poly.pdbx_strand_id
1 'polypeptide(L)'
;MGHRIAKPPIARIGALAVLFLGIVLYCAVPTAGWADETSAATEPAPTLAHHAPSNVPQGYVITPFGYFHPSCVRTVGRSDILLADGRVQHANGTRSPAHACGYARYTKSGSRIEPGMSAAPGGTPPAAGANRPPRADGWLEASWYHDKAPFGGISANWLVPSAPASDAGQVLYYFPGLEDYENIVSILQPVLGWNGFNDHAWTIASWNCCQGGNVDHSVPEPVATGDLIVGKIAGDCAAGQVCSRWDIATIDKTSGRTSTLKKTSSYGQTFDWAFAGVVEVYGIGACDQYSSNGFVDFTQVSLLDVEKKHICQVRWAASGLLQDGAPVCNYGVTVTPTSASLTF
;
A
#
# COMPACT_ATOMS: atom_id res chain seq x y z
N MET A 1 -2.38 -8.44 70.13
CA MET A 1 -2.55 -6.98 70.26
C MET A 1 -3.07 -6.45 68.98
N GLY A 2 -4.36 -6.21 68.92
CA GLY A 2 -5.01 -5.75 67.71
C GLY A 2 -5.33 -4.26 67.79
N HIS A 3 -4.98 -3.51 66.81
CA HIS A 3 -5.44 -2.12 66.63
C HIS A 3 -6.57 -2.05 65.58
N ARG A 4 -7.76 -1.70 66.09
CA ARG A 4 -8.91 -1.31 65.28
C ARG A 4 -8.78 0.18 64.95
N ILE A 5 -8.87 0.53 63.66
CA ILE A 5 -8.96 1.92 63.20
C ILE A 5 -10.44 2.22 62.87
N ALA A 6 -10.97 3.25 63.53
CA ALA A 6 -12.36 3.72 63.44
C ALA A 6 -12.59 4.53 62.13
N LYS A 7 -13.79 4.36 61.55
CA LYS A 7 -14.29 5.18 60.42
C LYS A 7 -14.91 6.50 60.94
N PRO A 8 -14.72 7.65 60.26
CA PRO A 8 -15.43 8.89 60.55
C PRO A 8 -16.85 8.92 59.96
N PRO A 9 -17.77 9.74 60.50
CA PRO A 9 -19.17 9.79 60.12
C PRO A 9 -19.44 10.63 58.89
N ILE A 10 -20.48 10.22 58.13
CA ILE A 10 -21.01 10.87 56.93
C ILE A 10 -21.91 12.03 57.35
N ALA A 11 -21.58 13.25 56.94
CA ALA A 11 -22.44 14.41 57.06
C ALA A 11 -23.46 14.47 55.90
N ARG A 12 -24.75 14.53 56.24
CA ARG A 12 -25.86 14.78 55.31
C ARG A 12 -25.98 16.29 55.13
N ILE A 13 -25.88 16.74 53.87
CA ILE A 13 -26.21 18.12 53.45
C ILE A 13 -27.57 18.05 52.71
N GLY A 14 -28.55 18.78 53.25
CA GLY A 14 -29.90 18.87 52.75
C GLY A 14 -29.98 19.67 51.42
N ALA A 15 -30.80 19.19 50.54
CA ALA A 15 -31.13 19.87 49.29
C ALA A 15 -32.22 20.92 49.51
N LEU A 16 -31.92 22.17 49.15
CA LEU A 16 -32.91 23.25 49.02
C LEU A 16 -33.31 23.32 47.54
N ALA A 17 -34.56 22.98 47.25
CA ALA A 17 -35.11 23.12 45.93
C ALA A 17 -35.62 24.55 45.73
N VAL A 18 -35.04 25.31 44.81
CA VAL A 18 -35.56 26.60 44.33
C VAL A 18 -36.22 26.39 42.97
N LEU A 19 -37.55 26.57 42.93
CA LEU A 19 -38.36 26.51 41.74
C LEU A 19 -38.19 27.86 40.97
N PHE A 20 -37.56 27.87 39.82
CA PHE A 20 -37.63 28.98 38.87
C PHE A 20 -38.61 28.64 37.75
N LEU A 21 -39.75 29.38 37.73
CA LEU A 21 -40.69 29.38 36.60
C LEU A 21 -40.09 30.28 35.50
N GLY A 22 -39.48 29.70 34.48
CA GLY A 22 -39.00 30.40 33.31
C GLY A 22 -40.03 30.29 32.17
N ILE A 23 -40.63 31.43 31.80
CA ILE A 23 -41.49 31.55 30.61
C ILE A 23 -40.58 31.53 29.39
N VAL A 24 -40.64 30.45 28.62
CA VAL A 24 -39.92 30.34 27.32
C VAL A 24 -40.80 30.89 26.22
N LEU A 25 -40.43 32.08 25.73
CA LEU A 25 -40.98 32.65 24.48
C LEU A 25 -40.36 31.87 23.31
N TYR A 26 -41.20 31.08 22.61
CA TYR A 26 -40.81 30.46 21.34
C TYR A 26 -40.80 31.51 20.23
N CYS A 27 -39.62 32.00 19.86
CA CYS A 27 -39.43 32.65 18.56
C CYS A 27 -39.28 31.54 17.49
N ALA A 28 -40.29 31.44 16.63
CA ALA A 28 -40.20 30.57 15.43
C ALA A 28 -39.17 31.19 14.45
N VAL A 29 -38.04 30.52 14.31
CA VAL A 29 -37.04 30.82 13.27
C VAL A 29 -37.46 30.02 12.02
N PRO A 30 -37.63 30.66 10.85
CA PRO A 30 -37.87 29.90 9.63
C PRO A 30 -36.67 29.04 9.31
N THR A 31 -36.82 27.74 9.27
CA THR A 31 -35.85 26.79 8.77
C THR A 31 -35.70 27.00 7.26
N ALA A 32 -34.71 27.78 6.84
CA ALA A 32 -34.21 27.73 5.48
C ALA A 32 -33.70 26.28 5.26
N GLY A 33 -34.37 25.54 4.40
CA GLY A 33 -33.93 24.21 3.98
C GLY A 33 -32.58 24.37 3.28
N TRP A 34 -31.54 23.96 3.95
CA TRP A 34 -30.25 23.68 3.30
C TRP A 34 -30.46 22.40 2.49
N ALA A 35 -30.56 22.56 1.17
CA ALA A 35 -30.37 21.44 0.28
C ALA A 35 -28.95 20.94 0.52
N ASP A 36 -28.85 19.78 1.13
CA ASP A 36 -27.61 19.03 1.26
C ASP A 36 -27.26 18.54 -0.14
N GLU A 37 -26.55 19.39 -0.91
CA GLU A 37 -25.81 18.95 -2.07
C GLU A 37 -24.72 18.03 -1.55
N THR A 38 -25.03 16.75 -1.35
CA THR A 38 -24.02 15.69 -1.28
C THR A 38 -23.32 15.64 -2.62
N SER A 39 -22.36 16.53 -2.81
CA SER A 39 -21.32 16.36 -3.82
C SER A 39 -20.69 15.00 -3.52
N ALA A 40 -20.99 14.00 -4.32
CA ALA A 40 -20.29 12.73 -4.28
C ALA A 40 -18.81 13.08 -4.51
N ALA A 41 -18.03 13.06 -3.44
CA ALA A 41 -16.59 13.25 -3.54
C ALA A 41 -16.10 12.15 -4.50
N THR A 42 -15.61 12.55 -5.67
CA THR A 42 -15.00 11.64 -6.64
C THR A 42 -13.87 10.92 -5.92
N GLU A 43 -13.92 9.60 -5.85
CA GLU A 43 -12.84 8.81 -5.24
C GLU A 43 -11.51 9.17 -5.93
N PRO A 44 -10.41 9.32 -5.16
CA PRO A 44 -9.11 9.63 -5.75
C PRO A 44 -8.71 8.52 -6.73
N ALA A 45 -8.42 8.90 -7.96
CA ALA A 45 -7.92 8.01 -9.00
C ALA A 45 -6.39 8.11 -9.08
N PRO A 46 -5.70 7.03 -9.52
CA PRO A 46 -4.27 7.08 -9.79
C PRO A 46 -3.92 8.18 -10.82
N THR A 47 -2.72 8.73 -10.67
CA THR A 47 -2.23 9.86 -11.48
C THR A 47 -2.12 9.51 -12.96
N LEU A 48 -2.50 10.43 -13.84
CA LEU A 48 -2.35 10.29 -15.28
C LEU A 48 -0.87 10.18 -15.68
N ALA A 49 -0.61 9.36 -16.70
CA ALA A 49 0.74 9.07 -17.21
C ALA A 49 1.24 10.19 -18.15
N HIS A 50 1.58 11.37 -17.63
CA HIS A 50 2.04 12.52 -18.43
C HIS A 50 3.41 12.30 -19.10
N HIS A 51 4.28 11.47 -18.51
CA HIS A 51 5.64 11.19 -19.00
C HIS A 51 5.82 9.73 -19.42
N ALA A 52 4.75 9.08 -19.87
CA ALA A 52 4.82 7.71 -20.36
C ALA A 52 5.62 7.62 -21.68
N PRO A 53 6.20 6.45 -22.00
CA PRO A 53 6.72 6.15 -23.32
C PRO A 53 5.69 6.43 -24.42
N SER A 54 6.15 6.87 -25.61
CA SER A 54 5.28 7.33 -26.70
C SER A 54 4.29 6.30 -27.23
N ASN A 55 4.51 5.02 -26.98
CA ASN A 55 3.63 3.92 -27.34
C ASN A 55 2.56 3.60 -26.29
N VAL A 56 2.59 4.24 -25.12
CA VAL A 56 1.53 4.16 -24.11
C VAL A 56 0.41 5.13 -24.52
N PRO A 57 -0.84 4.67 -24.68
CA PRO A 57 -1.93 5.55 -25.09
C PRO A 57 -2.18 6.68 -24.08
N GLN A 58 -2.59 7.83 -24.57
CA GLN A 58 -3.00 8.95 -23.72
C GLN A 58 -4.20 8.54 -22.82
N GLY A 59 -4.24 9.06 -21.60
CA GLY A 59 -5.30 8.78 -20.62
C GLY A 59 -5.07 7.53 -19.79
N TYR A 60 -3.93 6.84 -19.96
CA TYR A 60 -3.51 5.79 -19.04
C TYR A 60 -3.04 6.41 -17.71
N VAL A 61 -3.19 5.63 -16.65
CA VAL A 61 -2.75 6.01 -15.29
C VAL A 61 -1.52 5.20 -14.87
N ILE A 62 -0.73 5.77 -13.96
CA ILE A 62 0.44 5.13 -13.36
C ILE A 62 0.00 4.33 -12.14
N THR A 63 0.48 3.11 -12.02
CA THR A 63 0.30 2.23 -10.85
C THR A 63 1.65 1.63 -10.47
N PRO A 64 1.81 1.01 -9.28
CA PRO A 64 3.03 0.26 -8.94
C PRO A 64 3.24 -1.01 -9.80
N PHE A 65 2.65 -1.08 -10.98
CA PHE A 65 2.72 -2.23 -11.90
C PHE A 65 2.82 -1.78 -13.37
N GLY A 66 3.07 -0.51 -13.62
CA GLY A 66 3.11 0.08 -14.95
C GLY A 66 1.90 0.95 -15.28
N TYR A 67 1.64 1.09 -16.57
CA TYR A 67 0.58 1.94 -17.09
C TYR A 67 -0.67 1.12 -17.42
N PHE A 68 -1.80 1.54 -16.87
CA PHE A 68 -3.09 0.87 -17.04
C PHE A 68 -4.15 1.82 -17.58
N HIS A 69 -5.09 1.27 -18.35
CA HIS A 69 -6.32 1.99 -18.65
C HIS A 69 -7.12 2.22 -17.36
N PRO A 70 -7.67 3.41 -17.08
CA PRO A 70 -8.34 3.71 -15.82
C PRO A 70 -9.44 2.70 -15.45
N SER A 71 -10.19 2.18 -16.44
CA SER A 71 -11.24 1.18 -16.18
C SER A 71 -10.69 -0.19 -15.69
N CYS A 72 -9.40 -0.41 -15.76
CA CYS A 72 -8.73 -1.64 -15.27
C CYS A 72 -8.11 -1.46 -13.89
N VAL A 73 -8.21 -0.27 -13.31
CA VAL A 73 -7.75 0.04 -11.94
C VAL A 73 -8.98 0.22 -11.07
N ARG A 74 -9.07 -0.55 -10.00
CA ARG A 74 -10.28 -0.61 -9.18
C ARG A 74 -10.00 -0.32 -7.72
N THR A 75 -10.76 0.61 -7.15
CA THR A 75 -10.79 0.85 -5.71
C THR A 75 -11.67 -0.19 -5.02
N VAL A 76 -11.13 -0.87 -4.02
CA VAL A 76 -11.86 -1.80 -3.14
C VAL A 76 -12.21 -1.06 -1.86
N GLY A 77 -13.48 -0.96 -1.54
CA GLY A 77 -13.98 -0.23 -0.36
C GLY A 77 -13.44 -0.80 0.95
N ARG A 78 -13.40 0.02 2.01
CA ARG A 78 -12.80 -0.33 3.33
C ARG A 78 -13.37 -1.61 3.96
N SER A 79 -14.62 -1.94 3.66
CA SER A 79 -15.33 -3.11 4.20
C SER A 79 -15.55 -4.21 3.17
N ASP A 80 -15.03 -4.02 1.97
CA ASP A 80 -15.20 -4.95 0.85
C ASP A 80 -14.08 -6.00 0.84
N ILE A 81 -14.35 -7.13 0.20
CA ILE A 81 -13.43 -8.27 0.08
C ILE A 81 -13.24 -8.59 -1.40
N LEU A 82 -11.98 -8.66 -1.84
CA LEU A 82 -11.62 -9.09 -3.17
C LEU A 82 -11.55 -10.62 -3.23
N LEU A 83 -12.46 -11.22 -4.02
CA LEU A 83 -12.59 -12.67 -4.15
C LEU A 83 -11.62 -13.24 -5.21
N ALA A 84 -11.35 -14.55 -5.12
CA ALA A 84 -10.45 -15.27 -6.03
C ALA A 84 -10.88 -15.23 -7.51
N ASP A 85 -12.18 -15.05 -7.77
CA ASP A 85 -12.74 -14.92 -9.12
C ASP A 85 -12.78 -13.46 -9.63
N GLY A 86 -12.12 -12.54 -8.93
CA GLY A 86 -12.05 -11.12 -9.27
C GLY A 86 -13.30 -10.30 -8.95
N ARG A 87 -14.34 -10.92 -8.36
CA ARG A 87 -15.51 -10.18 -7.86
C ARG A 87 -15.18 -9.48 -6.54
N VAL A 88 -15.86 -8.37 -6.26
CA VAL A 88 -15.80 -7.72 -4.95
C VAL A 88 -17.08 -8.06 -4.17
N GLN A 89 -16.91 -8.60 -2.97
CA GLN A 89 -18.03 -8.80 -2.03
C GLN A 89 -18.12 -7.58 -1.12
N HIS A 90 -19.26 -6.89 -1.18
CA HIS A 90 -19.55 -5.72 -0.37
C HIS A 90 -19.94 -6.08 1.06
N ALA A 91 -19.85 -5.11 1.99
CA ALA A 91 -20.20 -5.29 3.39
C ALA A 91 -21.62 -5.79 3.63
N ASN A 92 -22.58 -5.46 2.74
CA ASN A 92 -23.97 -5.93 2.78
C ASN A 92 -24.17 -7.36 2.23
N GLY A 93 -23.07 -8.05 1.84
CA GLY A 93 -23.08 -9.40 1.27
C GLY A 93 -23.33 -9.48 -0.23
N THR A 94 -23.69 -8.38 -0.90
CA THR A 94 -23.82 -8.35 -2.37
C THR A 94 -22.44 -8.50 -3.04
N ARG A 95 -22.42 -8.90 -4.31
CA ARG A 95 -21.19 -9.06 -5.08
C ARG A 95 -21.26 -8.28 -6.37
N SER A 96 -20.22 -7.49 -6.66
CA SER A 96 -20.07 -6.91 -8.00
C SER A 96 -19.81 -8.00 -9.03
N PRO A 97 -20.15 -7.75 -10.31
CA PRO A 97 -19.72 -8.63 -11.39
C PRO A 97 -18.19 -8.77 -11.43
N ALA A 98 -17.71 -9.93 -11.88
CA ALA A 98 -16.30 -10.06 -12.23
C ALA A 98 -16.01 -9.10 -13.39
N HIS A 99 -14.92 -8.34 -13.27
CA HIS A 99 -14.45 -7.42 -14.30
C HIS A 99 -13.16 -7.96 -14.89
N ALA A 100 -13.19 -8.28 -16.18
CA ALA A 100 -11.97 -8.56 -16.92
C ALA A 100 -11.54 -7.27 -17.62
N CYS A 101 -10.29 -6.88 -17.48
CA CYS A 101 -9.74 -5.74 -18.20
C CYS A 101 -9.66 -6.07 -19.70
N GLY A 102 -10.37 -5.31 -20.52
CA GLY A 102 -10.36 -5.43 -21.98
C GLY A 102 -9.26 -4.62 -22.68
N TYR A 103 -8.40 -3.93 -21.92
CA TYR A 103 -7.35 -3.07 -22.43
C TYR A 103 -5.97 -3.67 -22.17
N ALA A 104 -5.05 -3.48 -23.13
CA ALA A 104 -3.64 -3.78 -22.91
C ALA A 104 -3.11 -2.89 -21.77
N ARG A 105 -2.15 -3.40 -21.00
CA ARG A 105 -1.34 -2.60 -20.08
C ARG A 105 0.08 -2.46 -20.61
N TYR A 106 0.85 -1.56 -20.05
CA TYR A 106 2.21 -1.32 -20.48
C TYR A 106 3.15 -1.31 -19.27
N THR A 107 4.33 -1.90 -19.45
CA THR A 107 5.40 -1.78 -18.47
C THR A 107 5.93 -0.35 -18.42
N LYS A 108 6.79 -0.01 -17.46
CA LYS A 108 7.41 1.31 -17.41
C LYS A 108 8.19 1.63 -18.70
N SER A 109 8.88 0.65 -19.25
CA SER A 109 9.61 0.81 -20.53
C SER A 109 8.72 0.90 -21.77
N GLY A 110 7.39 0.75 -21.60
CA GLY A 110 6.41 0.78 -22.68
C GLY A 110 6.14 -0.57 -23.35
N SER A 111 6.69 -1.68 -22.86
CA SER A 111 6.37 -3.01 -23.39
C SER A 111 4.89 -3.32 -23.19
N ARG A 112 4.19 -3.64 -24.27
CA ARG A 112 2.75 -3.93 -24.26
C ARG A 112 2.47 -5.33 -23.75
N ILE A 113 1.50 -5.45 -22.85
CA ILE A 113 0.98 -6.71 -22.32
C ILE A 113 -0.49 -6.82 -22.70
N GLU A 114 -0.87 -7.92 -23.34
CA GLU A 114 -2.20 -8.11 -23.91
C GLU A 114 -3.32 -8.12 -22.85
N PRO A 115 -4.55 -7.75 -23.23
CA PRO A 115 -5.69 -7.76 -22.34
C PRO A 115 -5.90 -9.12 -21.66
N GLY A 116 -6.24 -9.10 -20.38
CA GLY A 116 -6.51 -10.31 -19.59
C GLY A 116 -5.30 -11.16 -19.25
N MET A 117 -4.12 -10.82 -19.77
CA MET A 117 -2.89 -11.53 -19.39
C MET A 117 -2.43 -11.13 -18.01
N SER A 118 -2.26 -12.12 -17.14
CA SER A 118 -1.54 -11.99 -15.88
C SER A 118 -0.04 -12.17 -16.16
N ALA A 119 0.55 -11.25 -16.93
CA ALA A 119 1.99 -11.30 -17.11
C ALA A 119 2.64 -10.60 -15.93
N ALA A 120 3.69 -11.23 -15.40
CA ALA A 120 4.55 -10.62 -14.41
C ALA A 120 4.95 -9.22 -14.86
N PRO A 121 5.07 -8.25 -13.94
CA PRO A 121 5.76 -7.02 -14.24
C PRO A 121 7.19 -7.39 -14.68
N GLY A 122 7.42 -7.34 -15.99
CA GLY A 122 8.71 -7.29 -16.66
C GLY A 122 9.84 -8.20 -16.22
N GLY A 123 9.64 -9.50 -16.10
CA GLY A 123 10.83 -10.34 -15.92
C GLY A 123 10.60 -11.79 -16.29
N THR A 124 11.38 -12.30 -17.24
CA THR A 124 11.64 -13.74 -17.26
C THR A 124 12.20 -14.09 -15.88
N PRO A 125 11.63 -15.07 -15.15
CA PRO A 125 12.19 -15.53 -13.89
C PRO A 125 13.70 -15.75 -14.09
N PRO A 126 14.57 -15.32 -13.17
CA PRO A 126 15.98 -15.65 -13.27
C PRO A 126 16.10 -17.17 -13.36
N ALA A 127 16.97 -17.67 -14.24
CA ALA A 127 17.20 -19.10 -14.37
C ALA A 127 17.48 -19.69 -12.98
N ALA A 128 16.85 -20.83 -12.67
CA ALA A 128 16.93 -21.48 -11.37
C ALA A 128 18.39 -21.55 -10.89
N GLY A 129 18.68 -20.98 -9.71
CA GLY A 129 20.01 -20.91 -9.12
C GLY A 129 20.82 -19.63 -9.41
N ALA A 130 20.30 -18.68 -10.17
CA ALA A 130 20.95 -17.38 -10.34
C ALA A 130 20.53 -16.43 -9.22
N ASN A 131 21.48 -15.99 -8.39
CA ASN A 131 21.35 -14.86 -7.45
C ASN A 131 21.18 -13.54 -8.23
N ARG A 132 20.27 -13.50 -9.18
CA ARG A 132 20.00 -12.28 -9.95
C ARG A 132 18.88 -11.49 -9.29
N PRO A 133 19.07 -10.16 -9.18
CA PRO A 133 18.03 -9.28 -8.68
C PRO A 133 16.79 -9.40 -9.57
N PRO A 134 15.61 -9.24 -8.97
CA PRO A 134 14.38 -9.13 -9.74
C PRO A 134 14.52 -7.96 -10.72
N ARG A 135 14.28 -8.20 -11.98
CA ARG A 135 14.09 -7.14 -12.98
C ARG A 135 12.60 -6.86 -13.07
N ALA A 136 12.05 -6.22 -12.05
CA ALA A 136 10.74 -5.61 -12.19
C ALA A 136 10.93 -4.30 -12.95
N ASP A 137 10.22 -4.15 -14.07
CA ASP A 137 10.22 -2.92 -14.83
C ASP A 137 9.57 -1.81 -13.99
N GLY A 138 10.29 -0.72 -13.75
CA GLY A 138 9.88 0.33 -12.84
C GLY A 138 10.68 0.39 -11.54
N TRP A 139 11.24 -0.73 -11.09
CA TRP A 139 12.03 -0.77 -9.87
C TRP A 139 13.41 -0.18 -10.09
N LEU A 140 13.75 0.78 -9.25
CA LEU A 140 15.05 1.44 -9.25
C LEU A 140 16.05 0.69 -8.37
N GLU A 141 15.60 0.34 -7.18
CA GLU A 141 16.38 -0.35 -6.15
C GLU A 141 15.49 -1.31 -5.37
N ALA A 142 16.08 -2.40 -4.90
CA ALA A 142 15.37 -3.38 -4.08
C ALA A 142 16.27 -4.12 -3.11
N SER A 143 15.73 -4.50 -1.96
CA SER A 143 16.29 -5.55 -1.12
C SER A 143 15.32 -6.73 -1.07
N TRP A 144 15.82 -7.95 -1.25
CA TRP A 144 14.98 -9.13 -1.44
C TRP A 144 15.56 -10.39 -0.79
N TYR A 145 14.68 -11.35 -0.51
CA TYR A 145 15.02 -12.67 0.01
C TYR A 145 14.07 -13.71 -0.60
N HIS A 146 14.63 -14.81 -1.09
CA HIS A 146 13.88 -15.95 -1.60
C HIS A 146 14.19 -17.18 -0.75
N ASP A 147 13.16 -17.96 -0.45
CA ASP A 147 13.26 -19.29 0.18
C ASP A 147 12.41 -20.28 -0.63
N LYS A 148 12.69 -21.57 -0.50
CA LYS A 148 11.84 -22.63 -1.08
C LYS A 148 10.57 -22.85 -0.27
N ALA A 149 10.57 -22.44 0.99
CA ALA A 149 9.40 -22.49 1.87
C ALA A 149 8.57 -21.22 1.73
N PRO A 150 7.23 -21.30 1.67
CA PRO A 150 6.38 -20.13 1.57
C PRO A 150 6.39 -19.32 2.87
N PHE A 151 6.12 -18.03 2.74
CA PHE A 151 5.99 -17.08 3.85
C PHE A 151 4.56 -16.98 4.35
N GLY A 152 4.41 -16.66 5.63
CA GLY A 152 3.13 -16.37 6.30
C GLY A 152 2.83 -14.87 6.40
N GLY A 153 3.83 -14.01 6.12
CA GLY A 153 3.66 -12.56 6.14
C GLY A 153 4.96 -11.79 6.21
N ILE A 154 4.88 -10.49 5.94
CA ILE A 154 5.97 -9.53 6.10
C ILE A 154 5.44 -8.23 6.68
N SER A 155 6.25 -7.53 7.46
CA SER A 155 6.00 -6.15 7.86
C SER A 155 7.28 -5.33 7.85
N ALA A 156 7.13 -4.02 7.64
CA ALA A 156 8.22 -3.05 7.74
C ALA A 156 7.67 -1.69 8.18
N ASN A 157 8.53 -0.86 8.77
CA ASN A 157 8.24 0.52 9.12
C ASN A 157 9.13 1.45 8.33
N TRP A 158 8.60 2.61 7.91
CA TRP A 158 9.38 3.70 7.31
C TRP A 158 8.74 5.05 7.59
N LEU A 159 9.53 6.10 7.50
CA LEU A 159 9.01 7.47 7.60
C LEU A 159 8.61 7.96 6.21
N VAL A 160 7.55 8.75 6.14
CA VAL A 160 7.23 9.53 4.94
C VAL A 160 8.36 10.52 4.71
N PRO A 161 9.13 10.42 3.62
CA PRO A 161 10.27 11.30 3.39
C PRO A 161 9.82 12.72 3.02
N SER A 162 10.77 13.65 2.98
CA SER A 162 10.51 14.99 2.47
C SER A 162 10.09 14.95 1.01
N ALA A 163 9.24 15.86 0.59
CA ALA A 163 8.85 16.01 -0.82
C ALA A 163 10.09 16.19 -1.72
N PRO A 164 10.03 15.79 -3.00
CA PRO A 164 11.04 16.14 -3.99
C PRO A 164 11.29 17.64 -4.05
N ALA A 165 12.53 18.05 -4.32
CA ALA A 165 12.88 19.47 -4.46
C ALA A 165 12.36 20.04 -5.78
N SER A 166 12.20 19.21 -6.82
CA SER A 166 11.50 19.56 -8.06
C SER A 166 10.41 18.54 -8.36
N ASP A 167 9.29 19.04 -8.91
CA ASP A 167 8.16 18.20 -9.31
C ASP A 167 7.82 18.49 -10.78
N ALA A 168 8.03 17.47 -11.61
CA ALA A 168 7.72 17.48 -13.03
C ALA A 168 6.60 16.47 -13.39
N GLY A 169 5.82 16.03 -12.38
CA GLY A 169 4.80 15.00 -12.51
C GLY A 169 5.37 13.58 -12.45
N GLN A 170 6.57 13.41 -11.88
CA GLN A 170 7.12 12.09 -11.59
C GLN A 170 6.33 11.40 -10.49
N VAL A 171 6.32 10.06 -10.52
CA VAL A 171 5.69 9.24 -9.48
C VAL A 171 6.75 8.39 -8.78
N LEU A 172 6.72 8.40 -7.44
CA LEU A 172 7.58 7.58 -6.59
C LEU A 172 6.73 6.63 -5.78
N TYR A 173 7.13 5.36 -5.70
CA TYR A 173 6.52 4.36 -4.83
C TYR A 173 7.58 3.71 -3.94
N TYR A 174 7.25 3.57 -2.64
CA TYR A 174 8.08 2.92 -1.63
C TYR A 174 7.26 1.85 -0.92
N PHE A 175 7.73 0.61 -0.90
CA PHE A 175 6.98 -0.49 -0.32
C PHE A 175 7.84 -1.70 0.04
N PRO A 176 7.47 -2.50 1.06
CA PRO A 176 7.82 -3.91 1.17
C PRO A 176 6.82 -4.76 0.38
N GLY A 177 7.17 -6.01 0.03
CA GLY A 177 6.28 -6.84 -0.78
C GLY A 177 6.47 -8.35 -0.64
N LEU A 178 5.50 -9.11 -1.16
CA LEU A 178 5.58 -10.57 -1.34
C LEU A 178 5.17 -10.96 -2.75
N GLU A 179 5.95 -11.85 -3.38
CA GLU A 179 5.70 -12.46 -4.69
C GLU A 179 5.90 -13.98 -4.64
N ASP A 180 5.41 -14.66 -5.66
CA ASP A 180 5.70 -16.05 -5.98
C ASP A 180 6.88 -16.09 -6.97
N TYR A 181 8.01 -16.68 -6.57
CA TYR A 181 9.25 -16.67 -7.36
C TYR A 181 9.13 -17.40 -8.70
N GLU A 182 8.44 -18.52 -8.71
CA GLU A 182 8.30 -19.37 -9.89
C GLU A 182 7.12 -18.94 -10.79
N ASN A 183 6.10 -18.35 -10.19
CA ASN A 183 4.84 -18.05 -10.87
C ASN A 183 4.37 -16.63 -10.55
N ILE A 184 5.12 -15.64 -11.01
CA ILE A 184 4.82 -14.24 -10.75
C ILE A 184 3.55 -13.83 -11.50
N VAL A 185 2.42 -13.81 -10.81
CA VAL A 185 1.12 -13.33 -11.32
C VAL A 185 0.73 -12.04 -10.62
N SER A 186 1.04 -11.93 -9.33
CA SER A 186 0.69 -10.77 -8.52
C SER A 186 1.78 -10.49 -7.49
N ILE A 187 1.84 -9.25 -7.06
CA ILE A 187 2.60 -8.83 -5.88
C ILE A 187 1.64 -8.22 -4.87
N LEU A 188 1.83 -8.52 -3.60
CA LEU A 188 1.13 -7.90 -2.49
C LEU A 188 1.98 -6.75 -1.96
N GLN A 189 1.45 -5.51 -1.95
CA GLN A 189 2.21 -4.30 -1.62
C GLN A 189 1.43 -3.35 -0.73
N PRO A 190 1.91 -3.02 0.49
CA PRO A 190 1.54 -1.82 1.21
C PRO A 190 2.43 -0.65 0.72
N VAL A 191 1.86 0.32 0.02
CA VAL A 191 2.60 1.33 -0.75
C VAL A 191 2.44 2.73 -0.17
N LEU A 192 3.56 3.46 -0.07
CA LEU A 192 3.61 4.92 0.04
C LEU A 192 3.94 5.49 -1.35
N GLY A 193 3.12 6.43 -1.85
CA GLY A 193 3.30 7.04 -3.16
C GLY A 193 3.37 8.56 -3.13
N TRP A 194 4.36 9.16 -3.81
CA TRP A 194 4.37 10.56 -4.21
C TRP A 194 3.71 10.69 -5.57
N ASN A 195 2.78 11.62 -5.72
CA ASN A 195 1.97 11.76 -6.94
C ASN A 195 1.24 10.46 -7.36
N GLY A 196 1.04 9.50 -6.44
CA GLY A 196 0.39 8.23 -6.78
C GLY A 196 -1.11 8.36 -7.04
N PHE A 197 -1.79 9.29 -6.36
CA PHE A 197 -3.23 9.56 -6.50
C PHE A 197 -3.55 11.06 -6.59
N ASN A 198 -2.80 11.89 -5.89
CA ASN A 198 -2.98 13.34 -5.86
C ASN A 198 -1.65 13.99 -6.23
N ASP A 199 -1.71 15.03 -7.03
CA ASP A 199 -0.54 15.80 -7.41
C ASP A 199 0.07 16.50 -6.18
N HIS A 200 1.40 16.53 -6.12
CA HIS A 200 2.21 17.16 -5.07
C HIS A 200 1.91 16.66 -3.64
N ALA A 201 1.52 15.38 -3.51
CA ALA A 201 1.14 14.82 -2.22
C ALA A 201 1.62 13.38 -2.01
N TRP A 202 1.92 13.04 -0.75
CA TRP A 202 2.12 11.67 -0.29
C TRP A 202 0.79 11.02 0.05
N THR A 203 0.60 9.79 -0.42
CA THR A 203 -0.56 8.95 -0.12
C THR A 203 -0.13 7.54 0.20
N ILE A 204 -0.92 6.84 1.00
CA ILE A 204 -0.76 5.40 1.25
C ILE A 204 -1.92 4.61 0.64
N ALA A 205 -1.63 3.46 0.04
CA ALA A 205 -2.62 2.49 -0.42
C ALA A 205 -2.05 1.07 -0.37
N SER A 206 -2.91 0.09 -0.21
CA SER A 206 -2.57 -1.34 -0.30
C SER A 206 -2.99 -1.88 -1.65
N TRP A 207 -2.10 -2.63 -2.33
CA TRP A 207 -2.27 -3.04 -3.71
C TRP A 207 -2.17 -4.55 -3.88
N ASN A 208 -2.97 -5.10 -4.81
CA ASN A 208 -2.86 -6.46 -5.33
C ASN A 208 -3.05 -6.43 -6.85
N CYS A 209 -2.15 -6.96 -7.61
CA CYS A 209 -2.14 -6.99 -9.08
C CYS A 209 -1.72 -8.39 -9.55
N CYS A 210 -2.02 -8.87 -10.71
CA CYS A 210 -2.80 -8.29 -11.83
C CYS A 210 -3.70 -9.38 -12.43
N GLN A 211 -4.54 -9.98 -11.62
CA GLN A 211 -5.44 -11.05 -12.07
C GLN A 211 -6.38 -10.56 -13.18
N GLY A 212 -6.35 -11.26 -14.33
CA GLY A 212 -7.18 -10.89 -15.47
C GLY A 212 -6.87 -9.50 -16.04
N GLY A 213 -5.66 -8.98 -15.80
CA GLY A 213 -5.23 -7.64 -16.24
C GLY A 213 -5.74 -6.49 -15.38
N ASN A 214 -6.41 -6.77 -14.24
CA ASN A 214 -6.89 -5.74 -13.32
C ASN A 214 -5.86 -5.42 -12.24
N VAL A 215 -5.88 -4.18 -11.78
CA VAL A 215 -5.17 -3.72 -10.58
C VAL A 215 -6.20 -3.35 -9.52
N ASP A 216 -6.07 -3.92 -8.35
CA ASP A 216 -6.94 -3.63 -7.21
C ASP A 216 -6.16 -2.90 -6.12
N HIS A 217 -6.73 -1.80 -5.61
CA HIS A 217 -6.17 -1.07 -4.48
C HIS A 217 -7.23 -0.70 -3.46
N SER A 218 -6.80 -0.54 -2.21
CA SER A 218 -7.64 -0.02 -1.14
C SER A 218 -7.91 1.48 -1.32
N VAL A 219 -8.89 2.03 -0.62
CA VAL A 219 -9.14 3.48 -0.58
C VAL A 219 -7.85 4.18 -0.13
N PRO A 220 -7.28 5.11 -0.94
CA PRO A 220 -6.06 5.80 -0.58
C PRO A 220 -6.28 6.79 0.55
N GLU A 221 -5.22 7.03 1.37
CA GLU A 221 -5.23 7.96 2.48
C GLU A 221 -4.07 8.96 2.36
N PRO A 222 -4.30 10.25 2.54
CA PRO A 222 -3.22 11.24 2.57
C PRO A 222 -2.39 11.12 3.85
N VAL A 223 -1.07 11.31 3.70
CA VAL A 223 -0.09 11.32 4.81
C VAL A 223 0.86 12.51 4.67
N ALA A 224 1.53 12.88 5.76
CA ALA A 224 2.43 14.01 5.80
C ALA A 224 3.90 13.57 5.96
N THR A 225 4.84 14.38 5.46
CA THR A 225 6.27 14.20 5.72
C THR A 225 6.54 13.98 7.22
N GLY A 226 7.32 12.95 7.55
CA GLY A 226 7.66 12.59 8.92
C GLY A 226 6.67 11.63 9.59
N ASP A 227 5.51 11.35 8.99
CA ASP A 227 4.60 10.34 9.51
C ASP A 227 5.24 8.95 9.49
N LEU A 228 4.99 8.15 10.53
CA LEU A 228 5.48 6.78 10.63
C LEU A 228 4.50 5.83 9.95
N ILE A 229 4.93 5.25 8.84
CA ILE A 229 4.16 4.24 8.10
C ILE A 229 4.56 2.84 8.54
N VAL A 230 3.57 1.98 8.70
CA VAL A 230 3.73 0.53 8.90
C VAL A 230 3.03 -0.17 7.73
N GLY A 231 3.80 -0.86 6.92
CA GLY A 231 3.30 -1.79 5.92
C GLY A 231 3.23 -3.20 6.50
N LYS A 232 2.11 -3.88 6.29
CA LYS A 232 1.90 -5.25 6.77
C LYS A 232 1.17 -6.08 5.73
N ILE A 233 1.73 -7.24 5.43
CA ILE A 233 1.09 -8.31 4.64
C ILE A 233 1.00 -9.53 5.54
N ALA A 234 -0.21 -10.09 5.70
CA ALA A 234 -0.44 -11.22 6.58
C ALA A 234 -1.40 -12.23 5.95
N GLY A 235 -1.04 -13.50 5.95
CA GLY A 235 -1.90 -14.58 5.50
C GLY A 235 -3.12 -14.75 6.39
N ASP A 236 -4.33 -14.78 5.82
CA ASP A 236 -5.61 -15.04 6.49
C ASP A 236 -5.93 -16.55 6.46
N CYS A 237 -5.11 -17.34 7.14
CA CYS A 237 -5.30 -18.78 7.34
C CYS A 237 -4.70 -19.24 8.68
N ALA A 238 -4.93 -20.50 9.07
CA ALA A 238 -4.31 -21.08 10.25
C ALA A 238 -2.79 -21.23 10.07
N ALA A 239 -2.05 -21.23 11.18
CA ALA A 239 -0.62 -21.52 11.18
C ALA A 239 -0.36 -22.92 10.56
N GLY A 240 0.75 -23.07 9.83
CA GLY A 240 1.11 -24.30 9.11
C GLY A 240 0.42 -24.47 7.76
N GLN A 241 -0.37 -23.51 7.31
CA GLN A 241 -1.06 -23.56 6.02
C GLN A 241 -0.49 -22.55 5.01
N VAL A 242 -0.46 -22.91 3.74
CA VAL A 242 -0.27 -21.97 2.64
C VAL A 242 -1.58 -21.20 2.45
N CYS A 243 -1.52 -19.88 2.62
CA CYS A 243 -2.71 -19.05 2.62
C CYS A 243 -3.18 -18.72 1.20
N SER A 244 -4.47 -18.87 0.94
CA SER A 244 -5.12 -18.42 -0.30
C SER A 244 -5.71 -17.02 -0.20
N ARG A 245 -5.75 -16.45 1.02
CA ARG A 245 -6.24 -15.09 1.29
C ARG A 245 -5.25 -14.34 2.15
N TRP A 246 -5.21 -13.02 1.96
CA TRP A 246 -4.22 -12.16 2.58
C TRP A 246 -4.83 -10.82 2.98
N ASP A 247 -4.37 -10.28 4.08
CA ASP A 247 -4.63 -8.90 4.48
C ASP A 247 -3.39 -8.07 4.14
N ILE A 248 -3.59 -6.96 3.42
CA ILE A 248 -2.55 -5.98 3.11
C ILE A 248 -2.98 -4.67 3.76
N ALA A 249 -2.17 -4.15 4.67
CA ALA A 249 -2.46 -2.92 5.40
C ALA A 249 -1.29 -1.95 5.30
N THR A 250 -1.58 -0.73 4.90
CA THR A 250 -0.68 0.42 4.97
C THR A 250 -1.23 1.37 6.02
N ILE A 251 -0.51 1.56 7.10
CA ILE A 251 -0.98 2.21 8.33
C ILE A 251 -0.09 3.41 8.63
N ASP A 252 -0.67 4.60 8.68
CA ASP A 252 -0.05 5.76 9.28
C ASP A 252 -0.23 5.70 10.79
N LYS A 253 0.84 5.41 11.51
CA LYS A 253 0.85 5.31 12.99
C LYS A 253 0.77 6.67 13.67
N THR A 254 1.14 7.72 12.98
CA THR A 254 1.13 9.09 13.51
C THR A 254 -0.30 9.63 13.58
N SER A 255 -1.08 9.48 12.51
CA SER A 255 -2.46 9.96 12.45
C SER A 255 -3.52 8.88 12.76
N GLY A 256 -3.15 7.60 12.72
CA GLY A 256 -4.06 6.47 12.86
C GLY A 256 -4.83 6.11 11.60
N ARG A 257 -4.58 6.78 10.46
CA ARG A 257 -5.21 6.43 9.19
C ARG A 257 -4.72 5.09 8.68
N THR A 258 -5.59 4.37 7.99
CA THR A 258 -5.30 3.03 7.49
C THR A 258 -5.93 2.81 6.12
N SER A 259 -5.14 2.31 5.18
CA SER A 259 -5.56 1.88 3.86
C SER A 259 -5.34 0.36 3.74
N THR A 260 -6.42 -0.43 3.57
CA THR A 260 -6.35 -1.89 3.73
C THR A 260 -7.15 -2.63 2.67
N LEU A 261 -6.53 -3.64 2.04
CA LEU A 261 -7.21 -4.73 1.32
C LEU A 261 -7.36 -5.92 2.27
N LYS A 262 -8.59 -6.28 2.60
CA LYS A 262 -8.90 -7.40 3.49
C LYS A 262 -9.22 -8.65 2.70
N LYS A 263 -8.65 -9.79 3.13
CA LYS A 263 -8.94 -11.13 2.59
C LYS A 263 -8.78 -11.21 1.07
N THR A 264 -7.86 -10.42 0.52
CA THR A 264 -7.56 -10.44 -0.92
C THR A 264 -6.98 -11.77 -1.34
N SER A 265 -7.26 -12.20 -2.56
CA SER A 265 -6.85 -13.51 -3.07
C SER A 265 -5.33 -13.55 -3.36
N SER A 266 -4.72 -14.73 -3.12
CA SER A 266 -3.39 -15.04 -3.66
C SER A 266 -3.42 -15.38 -5.16
N TYR A 267 -4.60 -15.57 -5.74
CA TYR A 267 -4.77 -16.03 -7.12
C TYR A 267 -4.04 -17.34 -7.44
N GLY A 268 -3.95 -18.23 -6.45
CA GLY A 268 -3.30 -19.52 -6.57
C GLY A 268 -1.78 -19.49 -6.43
N GLN A 269 -1.22 -18.31 -6.09
CA GLN A 269 0.22 -18.15 -5.88
C GLN A 269 0.66 -18.59 -4.49
N THR A 270 1.92 -19.00 -4.41
CA THR A 270 2.62 -19.35 -3.18
C THR A 270 3.74 -18.36 -2.95
N PHE A 271 3.56 -17.43 -2.01
CA PHE A 271 4.51 -16.34 -1.79
C PHE A 271 5.76 -16.85 -1.05
N ASP A 272 6.85 -16.96 -1.77
CA ASP A 272 8.17 -17.44 -1.31
C ASP A 272 9.30 -16.47 -1.63
N TRP A 273 8.95 -15.29 -2.18
CA TRP A 273 9.85 -14.20 -2.49
C TRP A 273 9.42 -12.91 -1.77
N ALA A 274 10.28 -12.42 -0.88
CA ALA A 274 10.00 -11.29 -0.01
C ALA A 274 10.90 -10.10 -0.34
N PHE A 275 10.37 -8.89 -0.22
CA PHE A 275 11.08 -7.62 -0.41
C PHE A 275 11.00 -6.80 0.88
N ALA A 276 12.17 -6.52 1.49
CA ALA A 276 12.23 -5.68 2.69
C ALA A 276 11.96 -4.21 2.37
N GLY A 277 12.34 -3.78 1.17
CA GLY A 277 12.09 -2.44 0.64
C GLY A 277 12.35 -2.38 -0.85
N VAL A 278 11.51 -1.64 -1.55
CA VAL A 278 11.59 -1.34 -2.98
C VAL A 278 11.41 0.15 -3.19
N VAL A 279 12.18 0.72 -4.09
CA VAL A 279 11.98 2.03 -4.71
C VAL A 279 11.57 1.80 -6.16
N GLU A 280 10.36 2.21 -6.50
CA GLU A 280 9.85 2.17 -7.87
C GLU A 280 9.50 3.58 -8.34
N VAL A 281 9.87 3.95 -9.58
CA VAL A 281 9.79 5.33 -10.03
C VAL A 281 9.36 5.45 -11.49
N TYR A 282 8.61 6.50 -11.80
CA TYR A 282 8.15 6.85 -13.14
C TYR A 282 8.45 8.32 -13.43
N GLY A 283 8.91 8.62 -14.65
CA GLY A 283 9.10 9.99 -15.13
C GLY A 283 10.27 10.74 -14.47
N ILE A 284 11.25 10.05 -13.88
CA ILE A 284 12.45 10.67 -13.28
C ILE A 284 13.45 11.03 -14.37
N GLY A 285 13.89 12.29 -14.39
CA GLY A 285 14.91 12.81 -15.29
C GLY A 285 16.10 13.50 -14.59
N ALA A 286 15.96 13.79 -13.27
CA ALA A 286 16.99 14.46 -12.48
C ALA A 286 16.96 13.99 -11.01
N CYS A 287 18.08 14.13 -10.29
CA CYS A 287 18.21 13.62 -8.92
C CYS A 287 17.35 14.38 -7.91
N ASP A 288 17.05 15.65 -8.16
CA ASP A 288 16.19 16.49 -7.30
C ASP A 288 14.67 16.15 -7.43
N GLN A 289 14.32 15.23 -8.32
CA GLN A 289 12.98 14.65 -8.46
C GLN A 289 12.73 13.46 -7.55
N TYR A 290 13.75 12.92 -6.90
CA TYR A 290 13.59 12.00 -5.76
C TYR A 290 13.23 12.77 -4.49
N SER A 291 12.81 12.06 -3.43
CA SER A 291 12.59 12.68 -2.14
C SER A 291 13.88 13.37 -1.65
N SER A 292 13.76 14.60 -1.16
CA SER A 292 14.93 15.46 -0.85
C SER A 292 15.77 14.97 0.33
N ASN A 293 15.33 13.95 1.06
CA ASN A 293 16.16 13.23 2.03
C ASN A 293 17.32 12.47 1.35
N GLY A 294 17.14 12.07 0.07
CA GLY A 294 18.12 11.26 -0.66
C GLY A 294 18.12 9.78 -0.28
N PHE A 295 17.18 9.33 0.54
CA PHE A 295 17.04 7.92 0.95
C PHE A 295 15.63 7.60 1.51
N VAL A 296 15.36 6.30 1.63
CA VAL A 296 14.27 5.74 2.42
C VAL A 296 14.78 4.56 3.24
N ASP A 297 14.45 4.55 4.55
CA ASP A 297 14.84 3.49 5.48
C ASP A 297 13.65 2.63 5.85
N PHE A 298 13.68 1.37 5.45
CA PHE A 298 12.76 0.34 5.95
C PHE A 298 13.37 -0.30 7.19
N THR A 299 12.70 -0.15 8.33
CA THR A 299 13.16 -0.59 9.65
C THR A 299 12.18 -1.59 10.25
N GLN A 300 12.60 -2.31 11.29
CA GLN A 300 11.79 -3.34 11.95
C GLN A 300 11.18 -4.33 10.93
N VAL A 301 11.93 -4.63 9.88
CA VAL A 301 11.51 -5.61 8.88
C VAL A 301 11.41 -6.97 9.55
N SER A 302 10.23 -7.58 9.43
CA SER A 302 9.91 -8.86 10.03
C SER A 302 9.25 -9.77 9.00
N LEU A 303 9.89 -10.89 8.70
CA LEU A 303 9.39 -11.93 7.80
C LEU A 303 8.88 -13.12 8.65
N LEU A 304 7.71 -13.64 8.31
CA LEU A 304 7.08 -14.77 9.00
C LEU A 304 7.04 -16.00 8.09
N ASP A 305 7.31 -17.17 8.67
CA ASP A 305 7.03 -18.45 8.04
C ASP A 305 5.53 -18.80 8.04
N VAL A 306 5.14 -19.92 7.45
CA VAL A 306 3.75 -20.40 7.45
C VAL A 306 3.22 -20.72 8.85
N GLU A 307 4.08 -21.05 9.81
CA GLU A 307 3.73 -21.20 11.23
C GLU A 307 3.50 -19.85 11.93
N LYS A 308 3.62 -18.73 11.20
CA LYS A 308 3.54 -17.35 11.69
C LYS A 308 4.61 -17.02 12.73
N LYS A 309 5.73 -17.74 12.68
CA LYS A 309 6.92 -17.46 13.49
C LYS A 309 7.89 -16.58 12.73
N HIS A 310 8.59 -15.71 13.46
CA HIS A 310 9.63 -14.87 12.87
C HIS A 310 10.78 -15.71 12.32
N ILE A 311 11.13 -15.46 11.06
CA ILE A 311 12.36 -15.99 10.46
C ILE A 311 13.52 -15.14 10.97
N CYS A 312 14.33 -15.74 11.83
CA CYS A 312 15.48 -15.06 12.41
C CYS A 312 16.61 -14.98 11.38
N GLN A 313 17.32 -13.85 11.35
CA GLN A 313 18.54 -13.68 10.56
C GLN A 313 18.33 -13.82 9.04
N VAL A 314 17.28 -13.18 8.51
CA VAL A 314 17.07 -13.09 7.06
C VAL A 314 18.29 -12.45 6.39
N ARG A 315 18.83 -13.12 5.38
CA ARG A 315 19.98 -12.61 4.59
C ARG A 315 19.44 -11.91 3.35
N TRP A 316 19.01 -10.68 3.53
CA TRP A 316 18.54 -9.88 2.42
C TRP A 316 19.64 -9.69 1.38
N ALA A 317 19.34 -9.96 0.12
CA ALA A 317 20.16 -9.51 -1.01
C ALA A 317 19.86 -8.03 -1.28
N ALA A 318 20.83 -7.30 -1.80
CA ALA A 318 20.74 -5.89 -2.12
C ALA A 318 21.00 -5.67 -3.61
N SER A 319 20.22 -4.83 -4.25
CA SER A 319 20.37 -4.43 -5.65
C SER A 319 20.09 -2.95 -5.80
N GLY A 320 21.16 -2.19 -5.96
CA GLY A 320 21.10 -0.79 -6.38
C GLY A 320 21.02 -0.71 -7.90
N LEU A 321 20.44 0.36 -8.40
CA LEU A 321 20.26 0.71 -9.81
C LEU A 321 19.85 -0.45 -10.72
N LEU A 322 18.58 -0.80 -10.66
CA LEU A 322 17.97 -1.86 -11.49
C LEU A 322 17.51 -1.37 -12.87
N GLN A 323 17.52 -0.05 -13.10
CA GLN A 323 17.00 0.58 -14.33
C GLN A 323 18.10 1.12 -15.22
N ASP A 324 17.96 0.86 -16.52
CA ASP A 324 18.72 1.58 -17.54
C ASP A 324 18.13 2.98 -17.75
N GLY A 325 18.97 3.97 -18.03
CA GLY A 325 18.55 5.34 -18.35
C GLY A 325 18.11 6.20 -17.16
N ALA A 326 18.28 5.73 -15.93
CA ALA A 326 18.13 6.59 -14.74
C ALA A 326 19.20 7.69 -14.73
N PRO A 327 18.93 8.90 -14.18
CA PRO A 327 19.95 9.93 -13.98
C PRO A 327 21.05 9.41 -13.09
N VAL A 328 22.26 9.95 -13.21
CA VAL A 328 23.42 9.56 -12.37
C VAL A 328 23.26 10.21 -11.00
N CYS A 329 22.74 9.45 -10.03
CA CYS A 329 22.53 9.88 -8.65
C CYS A 329 23.29 8.97 -7.67
N ASN A 330 23.04 9.10 -6.38
CA ASN A 330 23.74 8.35 -5.34
C ASN A 330 23.04 7.02 -5.00
N TYR A 331 22.88 6.14 -5.98
CA TYR A 331 22.16 4.87 -5.79
C TYR A 331 22.93 3.87 -4.92
N GLY A 332 22.22 3.24 -4.00
CA GLY A 332 22.80 2.20 -3.15
C GLY A 332 21.79 1.55 -2.21
N VAL A 333 22.01 0.28 -1.93
CA VAL A 333 21.18 -0.48 -0.98
C VAL A 333 22.06 -1.10 0.09
N THR A 334 21.78 -0.77 1.34
CA THR A 334 22.39 -1.40 2.50
C THR A 334 21.37 -2.17 3.32
N VAL A 335 21.75 -3.34 3.82
CA VAL A 335 20.80 -4.24 4.49
C VAL A 335 21.37 -4.76 5.81
N THR A 336 20.48 -4.99 6.77
CA THR A 336 20.70 -5.81 7.97
C THR A 336 19.60 -6.88 8.03
N PRO A 337 19.62 -7.84 8.96
CA PRO A 337 18.54 -8.81 9.06
C PRO A 337 17.14 -8.20 9.27
N THR A 338 17.06 -6.96 9.78
CA THR A 338 15.80 -6.28 10.13
C THR A 338 15.64 -4.90 9.51
N SER A 339 16.46 -4.54 8.54
CA SER A 339 16.35 -3.24 7.86
C SER A 339 16.88 -3.28 6.43
N ALA A 340 16.40 -2.34 5.61
CA ALA A 340 16.97 -1.99 4.31
C ALA A 340 16.97 -0.47 4.17
N SER A 341 18.09 0.11 3.78
CA SER A 341 18.23 1.53 3.44
C SER A 341 18.53 1.64 1.95
N LEU A 342 17.73 2.40 1.23
CA LEU A 342 17.83 2.62 -0.20
C LEU A 342 18.13 4.11 -0.43
N THR A 343 19.22 4.42 -1.14
CA THR A 343 19.72 5.79 -1.40
C THR A 343 19.65 6.12 -2.88
N PHE A 344 19.29 7.36 -3.22
CA PHE A 344 19.07 7.80 -4.61
C PHE A 344 19.44 9.26 -4.85
#